data_8473a650804e894af251e2236194326e
#
_entry.id   8473a650804e894af251e2236194326e
#
_cell.length_a   1.000
_cell.length_b   1.000
_cell.length_c   1.000
_cell.angle_alpha   90.00
_cell.angle_beta   90.00
_cell.angle_gamma   90.00
#
_symmetry.space_group_name_H-M   'P 1'
#
loop_
_entity.id
_entity.type
_entity.pdbx_description
1 polymer ?
#
loop_
_entity_poly.entity_id
_entity_poly.type
_entity_poly.pdbx_seq_one_letter_code
_entity_poly.pdbx_strand_id
1 'polypeptide(L)'
;MISKESILTGAMLILVTYTLGLSLVSQAFPAGQTTRTLSSTGSIQIQATAGIGVYSNAQGSTPLTSVPWGTLQPGGSQSVTFYIKNEGSTTTTLSLETSNWIPTAAETYLDLSWNYNGTPINPDAVVQITLTLTVDANIEGVETFSFDITIVG
;
A
#
# COMPACT_ATOMS: atom_id res chain seq x y z
N MET A 1 -51.12 8.91 60.60
CA MET A 1 -51.30 7.50 60.16
C MET A 1 -51.18 7.46 58.62
N ILE A 2 -49.99 7.17 58.11
CA ILE A 2 -49.74 7.17 56.67
C ILE A 2 -50.19 5.80 56.15
N SER A 3 -51.15 5.77 55.20
CA SER A 3 -51.73 4.53 54.71
C SER A 3 -50.73 3.73 53.87
N LYS A 4 -50.74 2.41 53.98
CA LYS A 4 -49.87 1.50 53.25
C LYS A 4 -49.98 1.65 51.74
N GLU A 5 -51.02 2.21 51.21
CA GLU A 5 -51.25 2.42 49.78
C GLU A 5 -50.42 3.59 49.21
N SER A 6 -50.14 4.61 50.02
CA SER A 6 -49.32 5.73 49.57
C SER A 6 -47.83 5.35 49.36
N ILE A 7 -47.37 4.31 50.05
CA ILE A 7 -45.96 3.81 49.90
C ILE A 7 -45.80 2.98 48.64
N LEU A 8 -46.89 2.22 48.27
CA LEU A 8 -46.81 1.38 47.07
C LEU A 8 -46.83 2.20 45.77
N THR A 9 -47.58 3.32 45.78
CA THR A 9 -47.68 4.19 44.60
C THR A 9 -46.37 4.96 44.37
N GLY A 10 -45.67 5.34 45.45
CA GLY A 10 -44.34 6.01 45.32
C GLY A 10 -43.23 5.10 44.83
N ALA A 11 -43.24 3.82 45.26
CA ALA A 11 -42.23 2.84 44.82
C ALA A 11 -42.41 2.43 43.35
N MET A 12 -43.67 2.37 42.88
CA MET A 12 -43.97 2.02 41.50
C MET A 12 -43.62 3.16 40.52
N LEU A 13 -43.75 4.43 40.96
CA LEU A 13 -43.40 5.55 40.12
C LEU A 13 -41.86 5.72 39.95
N ILE A 14 -41.10 5.33 40.96
CA ILE A 14 -39.62 5.34 40.87
C ILE A 14 -39.10 4.23 39.94
N LEU A 15 -39.77 3.07 39.91
CA LEU A 15 -39.35 1.96 39.04
C LEU A 15 -39.62 2.26 37.57
N VAL A 16 -40.72 2.97 37.24
CA VAL A 16 -41.08 3.33 35.86
C VAL A 16 -40.14 4.39 35.28
N THR A 17 -39.67 5.31 36.11
CA THR A 17 -38.72 6.34 35.65
C THR A 17 -37.29 5.79 35.43
N TYR A 18 -36.92 4.71 36.13
CA TYR A 18 -35.62 4.08 35.94
C TYR A 18 -35.55 3.19 34.65
N THR A 19 -36.65 2.67 34.21
CA THR A 19 -36.72 1.89 32.97
C THR A 19 -36.79 2.74 31.71
N LEU A 20 -37.23 3.99 31.80
CA LEU A 20 -37.25 4.93 30.68
C LEU A 20 -35.91 5.63 30.46
N GLY A 21 -34.98 5.50 31.39
CA GLY A 21 -33.62 6.06 31.29
C GLY A 21 -32.61 5.14 30.60
N LEU A 22 -32.95 3.89 30.31
CA LEU A 22 -32.18 3.03 29.42
C LEU A 22 -32.56 3.35 27.97
N SER A 23 -32.15 4.54 27.54
CA SER A 23 -31.97 4.83 26.14
C SER A 23 -30.98 3.78 25.64
N LEU A 24 -31.51 2.78 24.92
CA LEU A 24 -30.69 1.97 24.05
C LEU A 24 -30.04 2.95 23.08
N VAL A 25 -28.88 3.45 23.43
CA VAL A 25 -27.95 3.98 22.43
C VAL A 25 -27.70 2.78 21.53
N SER A 26 -28.52 2.64 20.51
CA SER A 26 -28.17 1.82 19.36
C SER A 26 -26.87 2.42 18.87
N GLN A 27 -25.75 1.87 19.33
CA GLN A 27 -24.48 2.05 18.67
C GLN A 27 -24.73 1.49 17.28
N ALA A 28 -25.05 2.38 16.34
CA ALA A 28 -24.92 2.08 14.94
C ALA A 28 -23.43 1.78 14.76
N PHE A 29 -23.07 0.51 14.84
CA PHE A 29 -21.78 0.07 14.32
C PHE A 29 -21.77 0.54 12.88
N PRO A 30 -20.79 1.34 12.46
CA PRO A 30 -20.69 1.70 11.06
C PRO A 30 -20.73 0.38 10.28
N ALA A 31 -21.67 0.29 9.35
CA ALA A 31 -21.82 -0.87 8.47
C ALA A 31 -20.43 -1.21 7.98
N GLY A 32 -20.00 -2.46 8.20
CA GLY A 32 -18.63 -2.93 8.15
C GLY A 32 -17.84 -2.27 7.03
N GLN A 33 -16.75 -1.61 7.40
CA GLN A 33 -15.76 -1.18 6.44
C GLN A 33 -15.24 -2.46 5.78
N THR A 34 -15.71 -2.74 4.57
CA THR A 34 -15.12 -3.75 3.72
C THR A 34 -13.71 -3.28 3.40
N THR A 35 -12.73 -3.83 4.11
CA THR A 35 -11.33 -3.58 3.82
C THR A 35 -11.05 -4.15 2.44
N ARG A 36 -10.88 -3.29 1.45
CA ARG A 36 -10.43 -3.69 0.12
C ARG A 36 -8.92 -3.89 0.16
N THR A 37 -8.46 -4.97 -0.43
CA THR A 37 -7.04 -5.28 -0.55
C THR A 37 -6.72 -5.57 -2.01
N LEU A 38 -5.58 -5.06 -2.48
CA LEU A 38 -5.01 -5.42 -3.78
C LEU A 38 -3.84 -6.36 -3.54
N SER A 39 -3.80 -7.47 -4.28
CA SER A 39 -2.69 -8.41 -4.21
C SER A 39 -1.88 -8.37 -5.50
N SER A 40 -0.55 -8.26 -5.41
CA SER A 40 0.28 -8.51 -6.58
C SER A 40 0.20 -9.98 -6.98
N THR A 41 -0.16 -10.25 -8.23
CA THR A 41 -0.19 -11.61 -8.78
C THR A 41 1.18 -11.95 -9.34
N GLY A 42 1.85 -12.88 -8.69
CA GLY A 42 3.21 -13.24 -9.06
C GLY A 42 4.23 -12.18 -8.64
N SER A 43 5.43 -12.31 -9.18
CA SER A 43 6.51 -11.34 -8.98
C SER A 43 6.50 -10.31 -10.10
N ILE A 44 6.49 -9.03 -9.75
CA ILE A 44 6.71 -7.94 -10.70
C ILE A 44 8.12 -8.08 -11.26
N GLN A 45 8.25 -8.23 -12.57
CA GLN A 45 9.57 -8.36 -13.20
C GLN A 45 10.29 -7.02 -13.17
N ILE A 46 11.58 -7.05 -12.82
CA ILE A 46 12.46 -5.89 -12.92
C ILE A 46 13.64 -6.24 -13.83
N GLN A 47 13.90 -5.39 -14.81
CA GLN A 47 14.95 -5.55 -15.81
C GLN A 47 15.74 -4.24 -15.93
N ALA A 48 16.91 -4.33 -16.54
CA ALA A 48 17.73 -3.17 -16.87
C ALA A 48 18.28 -3.30 -18.29
N THR A 49 18.61 -2.17 -18.90
CA THR A 49 19.32 -2.12 -20.18
C THR A 49 20.75 -2.61 -20.05
N ALA A 50 21.38 -2.94 -21.18
CA ALA A 50 22.76 -3.40 -21.18
C ALA A 50 23.71 -2.39 -20.50
N GLY A 51 24.57 -2.91 -19.63
CA GLY A 51 25.50 -2.07 -18.84
C GLY A 51 24.94 -1.62 -17.49
N ILE A 52 23.71 -1.97 -17.14
CA ILE A 52 23.11 -1.69 -15.83
C ILE A 52 22.74 -3.01 -15.16
N GLY A 53 23.24 -3.23 -13.94
CA GLY A 53 22.87 -4.34 -13.09
C GLY A 53 21.92 -3.93 -11.98
N VAL A 54 20.91 -4.75 -11.67
CA VAL A 54 19.96 -4.56 -10.56
C VAL A 54 20.19 -5.63 -9.52
N TYR A 55 20.37 -5.23 -8.26
CA TYR A 55 20.82 -6.11 -7.19
C TYR A 55 20.04 -5.93 -5.90
N SER A 56 19.90 -7.01 -5.14
CA SER A 56 19.28 -6.98 -3.81
C SER A 56 20.23 -6.56 -2.69
N ASN A 57 21.53 -6.45 -2.96
CA ASN A 57 22.54 -6.11 -1.95
C ASN A 57 23.48 -4.95 -2.41
N ALA A 58 24.03 -4.25 -1.41
CA ALA A 58 24.90 -3.08 -1.63
C ALA A 58 26.22 -3.41 -2.35
N GLN A 59 26.65 -4.66 -2.36
CA GLN A 59 27.86 -5.10 -3.06
C GLN A 59 27.65 -5.24 -4.57
N GLY A 60 26.38 -5.17 -5.06
CA GLY A 60 26.07 -5.38 -6.46
C GLY A 60 26.43 -6.78 -6.94
N SER A 61 26.13 -7.81 -6.14
CA SER A 61 26.54 -9.19 -6.43
C SER A 61 25.39 -10.20 -6.46
N THR A 62 24.23 -9.88 -5.89
CA THR A 62 23.04 -10.73 -5.90
C THR A 62 21.97 -10.13 -6.80
N PRO A 63 21.79 -10.61 -8.04
CA PRO A 63 20.81 -10.05 -8.96
C PRO A 63 19.39 -10.04 -8.39
N LEU A 64 18.65 -8.98 -8.65
CA LEU A 64 17.23 -8.83 -8.36
C LEU A 64 16.47 -8.88 -9.68
N THR A 65 15.61 -9.88 -9.85
CA THR A 65 14.82 -10.08 -11.08
C THR A 65 13.34 -9.82 -10.89
N SER A 66 12.89 -9.66 -9.65
CA SER A 66 11.49 -9.43 -9.34
C SER A 66 11.32 -8.67 -8.02
N VAL A 67 10.24 -7.92 -7.91
CA VAL A 67 9.86 -7.13 -6.74
C VAL A 67 8.52 -7.65 -6.21
N PRO A 68 8.47 -8.24 -4.99
CA PRO A 68 7.21 -8.67 -4.39
C PRO A 68 6.57 -7.47 -3.67
N TRP A 69 5.50 -6.93 -4.22
CA TRP A 69 4.75 -5.84 -3.57
C TRP A 69 3.78 -6.34 -2.48
N GLY A 70 3.43 -7.65 -2.50
CA GLY A 70 2.50 -8.23 -1.53
C GLY A 70 1.08 -7.69 -1.68
N THR A 71 0.44 -7.46 -0.55
CA THR A 71 -0.95 -6.96 -0.49
C THR A 71 -0.97 -5.49 -0.10
N LEU A 72 -1.65 -4.68 -0.88
CA LEU A 72 -1.81 -3.24 -0.68
C LEU A 72 -3.25 -2.87 -0.35
N GLN A 73 -3.44 -1.74 0.32
CA GLN A 73 -4.74 -1.16 0.63
C GLN A 73 -4.99 0.04 -0.30
N PRO A 74 -6.24 0.33 -0.69
CA PRO A 74 -6.59 1.61 -1.31
C PRO A 74 -6.08 2.78 -0.48
N GLY A 75 -5.42 3.75 -1.12
CA GLY A 75 -4.77 4.89 -0.46
C GLY A 75 -3.46 4.55 0.27
N GLY A 76 -3.02 3.29 0.24
CA GLY A 76 -1.77 2.84 0.84
C GLY A 76 -0.58 2.93 -0.09
N SER A 77 0.62 2.75 0.46
CA SER A 77 1.86 2.66 -0.30
C SER A 77 2.78 1.59 0.28
N GLN A 78 3.65 1.05 -0.57
CA GLN A 78 4.70 0.11 -0.20
C GLN A 78 6.01 0.53 -0.86
N SER A 79 7.12 0.41 -0.12
CA SER A 79 8.44 0.72 -0.64
C SER A 79 9.35 -0.50 -0.62
N VAL A 80 10.18 -0.62 -1.66
CA VAL A 80 11.20 -1.67 -1.78
C VAL A 80 12.53 -1.02 -2.11
N THR A 81 13.57 -1.39 -1.40
CA THR A 81 14.94 -0.89 -1.58
C THR A 81 15.80 -1.93 -2.27
N PHE A 82 16.54 -1.52 -3.28
CA PHE A 82 17.51 -2.33 -4.03
C PHE A 82 18.69 -1.47 -4.48
N TYR A 83 19.60 -2.05 -5.24
CA TYR A 83 20.83 -1.40 -5.65
C TYR A 83 21.01 -1.50 -7.16
N ILE A 84 21.46 -0.41 -7.77
CA ILE A 84 21.78 -0.36 -9.20
C ILE A 84 23.28 -0.14 -9.33
N LYS A 85 23.92 -0.96 -10.13
CA LYS A 85 25.34 -0.85 -10.49
C LYS A 85 25.47 -0.46 -11.95
N ASN A 86 26.30 0.53 -12.22
CA ASN A 86 26.77 0.81 -13.58
C ASN A 86 27.87 -0.21 -13.93
N GLU A 87 27.55 -1.18 -14.76
CA GLU A 87 28.48 -2.22 -15.26
C GLU A 87 29.11 -1.83 -16.60
N GLY A 88 28.70 -0.69 -17.13
CA GLY A 88 29.26 -0.12 -18.35
C GLY A 88 30.59 0.59 -18.10
N SER A 89 31.21 1.06 -19.18
CA SER A 89 32.49 1.76 -19.15
C SER A 89 32.37 3.30 -19.16
N THR A 90 31.16 3.82 -19.23
CA THR A 90 30.81 5.24 -19.28
C THR A 90 29.89 5.65 -18.16
N THR A 91 29.98 6.89 -17.72
CA THR A 91 29.02 7.47 -16.78
C THR A 91 27.64 7.55 -17.42
N THR A 92 26.61 7.15 -16.67
CA THR A 92 25.23 7.15 -17.15
C THR A 92 24.28 7.78 -16.13
N THR A 93 23.10 8.17 -16.59
CA THR A 93 21.93 8.53 -15.77
C THR A 93 20.82 7.54 -16.04
N LEU A 94 19.93 7.33 -15.05
CA LEU A 94 18.89 6.34 -15.15
C LEU A 94 17.53 6.97 -15.43
N SER A 95 16.68 6.22 -16.14
CA SER A 95 15.24 6.45 -16.21
C SER A 95 14.47 5.18 -15.83
N LEU A 96 13.24 5.36 -15.39
CA LEU A 96 12.32 4.31 -14.94
C LEU A 96 11.15 4.23 -15.91
N GLU A 97 10.88 3.04 -16.41
CA GLU A 97 9.75 2.76 -17.28
C GLU A 97 8.91 1.61 -16.72
N THR A 98 7.60 1.66 -16.95
CA THR A 98 6.68 0.56 -16.63
C THR A 98 5.92 0.13 -17.88
N SER A 99 5.59 -1.15 -17.96
CA SER A 99 4.86 -1.72 -19.08
C SER A 99 4.09 -2.97 -18.69
N ASN A 100 3.33 -3.54 -19.62
CA ASN A 100 2.62 -4.81 -19.47
C ASN A 100 1.71 -4.88 -18.25
N TRP A 101 1.00 -3.79 -17.96
CA TRP A 101 0.05 -3.71 -16.86
C TRP A 101 -1.11 -4.71 -17.02
N ILE A 102 -1.35 -5.53 -15.99
CA ILE A 102 -2.44 -6.50 -15.94
C ILE A 102 -3.18 -6.35 -14.60
N PRO A 103 -4.49 -5.99 -14.60
CA PRO A 103 -5.24 -5.49 -15.77
C PRO A 103 -4.71 -4.12 -16.21
N THR A 104 -4.94 -3.74 -17.45
CA THR A 104 -4.49 -2.44 -17.98
C THR A 104 -5.02 -1.26 -17.16
N ALA A 105 -6.23 -1.40 -16.59
CA ALA A 105 -6.82 -0.39 -15.70
C ALA A 105 -5.97 -0.11 -14.45
N ALA A 106 -5.12 -1.04 -14.03
CA ALA A 106 -4.26 -0.86 -12.85
C ALA A 106 -3.29 0.31 -13.02
N GLU A 107 -2.81 0.57 -14.23
CA GLU A 107 -1.92 1.71 -14.55
C GLU A 107 -2.53 3.07 -14.15
N THR A 108 -3.85 3.20 -14.20
CA THR A 108 -4.54 4.45 -13.84
C THR A 108 -4.58 4.70 -12.32
N TYR A 109 -4.51 3.63 -11.54
CA TYR A 109 -4.69 3.67 -10.09
C TYR A 109 -3.41 3.43 -9.28
N LEU A 110 -2.35 2.98 -9.94
CA LEU A 110 -1.09 2.66 -9.30
C LEU A 110 0.00 3.61 -9.81
N ASP A 111 0.62 4.35 -8.88
CA ASP A 111 1.73 5.25 -9.17
C ASP A 111 3.03 4.63 -8.65
N LEU A 112 4.00 4.44 -9.55
CA LEU A 112 5.34 3.98 -9.22
C LEU A 112 6.31 5.14 -9.28
N SER A 113 6.92 5.46 -8.16
CA SER A 113 7.95 6.49 -8.03
C SER A 113 9.24 5.92 -7.46
N TRP A 114 10.34 6.66 -7.59
CA TRP A 114 11.62 6.33 -7.00
C TRP A 114 12.35 7.56 -6.46
N ASN A 115 13.36 7.31 -5.61
CA ASN A 115 14.16 8.36 -4.99
C ASN A 115 15.41 8.77 -5.79
N TYR A 116 15.59 8.27 -7.02
CA TYR A 116 16.71 8.67 -7.86
C TYR A 116 16.55 10.11 -8.33
N ASN A 117 17.58 10.91 -8.10
CA ASN A 117 17.58 12.36 -8.33
C ASN A 117 18.26 12.80 -9.64
N GLY A 118 18.61 11.86 -10.52
CA GLY A 118 19.29 12.14 -11.78
C GLY A 118 20.83 12.32 -11.65
N THR A 119 21.41 12.03 -10.49
CA THR A 119 22.87 12.11 -10.33
C THR A 119 23.56 11.07 -11.22
N PRO A 120 24.51 11.48 -12.09
CA PRO A 120 25.23 10.54 -12.94
C PRO A 120 25.98 9.47 -12.13
N ILE A 121 25.93 8.23 -12.58
CA ILE A 121 26.55 7.06 -11.96
C ILE A 121 27.80 6.70 -12.76
N ASN A 122 28.99 6.80 -12.11
CA ASN A 122 30.24 6.43 -12.72
C ASN A 122 30.35 4.91 -12.96
N PRO A 123 31.21 4.46 -13.87
CA PRO A 123 31.52 3.04 -14.03
C PRO A 123 31.86 2.37 -12.69
N ASP A 124 31.36 1.14 -12.51
CA ASP A 124 31.47 0.31 -11.30
C ASP A 124 30.82 0.87 -10.01
N ALA A 125 30.28 2.09 -10.06
CA ALA A 125 29.58 2.66 -8.91
C ALA A 125 28.24 1.96 -8.67
N VAL A 126 27.90 1.80 -7.37
CA VAL A 126 26.62 1.25 -6.90
C VAL A 126 25.84 2.34 -6.20
N VAL A 127 24.57 2.49 -6.55
CA VAL A 127 23.64 3.43 -5.90
C VAL A 127 22.46 2.68 -5.29
N GLN A 128 22.04 3.12 -4.12
CA GLN A 128 20.83 2.61 -3.46
C GLN A 128 19.60 3.34 -3.99
N ILE A 129 18.60 2.58 -4.38
CA ILE A 129 17.33 3.08 -4.90
C ILE A 129 16.20 2.54 -4.04
N THR A 130 15.22 3.38 -3.78
CA THR A 130 13.96 2.99 -3.18
C THR A 130 12.84 3.27 -4.19
N LEU A 131 12.14 2.22 -4.61
CA LEU A 131 10.87 2.32 -5.33
C LEU A 131 9.73 2.43 -4.32
N THR A 132 8.75 3.26 -4.62
CA THR A 132 7.51 3.37 -3.87
C THR A 132 6.33 3.21 -4.82
N LEU A 133 5.50 2.22 -4.54
CA LEU A 133 4.23 2.00 -5.24
C LEU A 133 3.10 2.53 -4.37
N THR A 134 2.33 3.47 -4.89
CA THR A 134 1.18 4.09 -4.22
C THR A 134 -0.11 3.68 -4.93
N VAL A 135 -1.14 3.37 -4.14
CA VAL A 135 -2.47 2.98 -4.62
C VAL A 135 -3.43 4.14 -4.46
N ASP A 136 -4.17 4.49 -5.50
CA ASP A 136 -5.24 5.47 -5.41
C ASP A 136 -6.32 5.01 -4.42
N ALA A 137 -6.82 5.92 -3.57
CA ALA A 137 -7.85 5.61 -2.58
C ALA A 137 -9.20 5.25 -3.23
N ASN A 138 -9.44 5.70 -4.47
CA ASN A 138 -10.67 5.46 -5.22
C ASN A 138 -10.55 4.31 -6.22
N ILE A 139 -9.56 3.43 -6.06
CA ILE A 139 -9.37 2.30 -6.96
C ILE A 139 -10.61 1.41 -7.03
N GLU A 140 -11.06 1.09 -8.25
CA GLU A 140 -12.23 0.25 -8.51
C GLU A 140 -11.92 -0.84 -9.54
N GLY A 141 -12.51 -2.02 -9.32
CA GLY A 141 -12.45 -3.14 -10.28
C GLY A 141 -11.07 -3.80 -10.41
N VAL A 142 -10.08 -3.41 -9.60
CA VAL A 142 -8.75 -4.03 -9.55
C VAL A 142 -8.56 -4.70 -8.20
N GLU A 143 -8.49 -6.03 -8.19
CA GLU A 143 -8.25 -6.84 -6.99
C GLU A 143 -6.83 -7.41 -6.98
N THR A 144 -6.27 -7.62 -8.17
CA THR A 144 -4.92 -8.13 -8.40
C THR A 144 -4.24 -7.31 -9.47
N PHE A 145 -2.92 -7.22 -9.42
CA PHE A 145 -2.15 -6.49 -10.44
C PHE A 145 -0.78 -7.14 -10.69
N SER A 146 -0.27 -6.92 -11.89
CA SER A 146 1.13 -7.16 -12.27
C SER A 146 1.55 -6.16 -13.33
N PHE A 147 2.84 -5.89 -13.45
CA PHE A 147 3.44 -5.05 -14.48
C PHE A 147 4.94 -5.31 -14.56
N ASP A 148 5.57 -4.83 -15.62
CA ASP A 148 7.02 -4.88 -15.76
C ASP A 148 7.66 -3.54 -15.42
N ILE A 149 8.84 -3.58 -14.81
CA ILE A 149 9.68 -2.43 -14.48
C ILE A 149 10.96 -2.52 -15.32
N THR A 150 11.28 -1.49 -16.07
CA THR A 150 12.53 -1.39 -16.82
C THR A 150 13.35 -0.21 -16.36
N ILE A 151 14.60 -0.47 -15.97
CA ILE A 151 15.59 0.56 -15.66
C ILE A 151 16.42 0.77 -16.93
N VAL A 152 16.41 1.99 -17.41
CA VAL A 152 17.16 2.41 -18.62
C VAL A 152 18.33 3.29 -18.21
N GLY A 153 19.53 2.98 -18.73
CA GLY A 153 20.74 3.74 -18.42
C GLY A 153 21.73 3.79 -19.58
#